data_2e5956ac381023f1c7ee4768d609c228
#
_entry.id   2e5956ac381023f1c7ee4768d609c228
#
_cell.length_a   1.000
_cell.length_b   1.000
_cell.length_c   1.000
_cell.angle_alpha   90.00
_cell.angle_beta   90.00
_cell.angle_gamma   90.00
#
_symmetry.space_group_name_H-M   'P 1'
#
loop_
_entity.id
_entity.type
_entity.pdbx_description
1 polymer ?
#
loop_
_entity_poly.entity_id
_entity_poly.type
_entity_poly.pdbx_seq_one_letter_code
_entity_poly.pdbx_strand_id
1 'polypeptide(L)'
;MTLLDAEPPKPQTALRKYLPVVIALVVVTGALLGYRLRNYPEERAVARFLTTLEGANFREAYRLWQPSPSYSFGDFMRDWGEQGDYGKLRQFDILQSKSKGSDAVIVTVRINGVDPPLDLVVDRRTEGLAYSPF
;
A
#
# COMPACT_ATOMS: atom_id res chain seq x y z
N MET A 1 58.89 1.04 41.03
CA MET A 1 57.71 0.38 40.43
C MET A 1 56.55 0.57 41.38
N THR A 2 55.76 1.52 41.13
CA THR A 2 54.55 1.73 41.91
C THR A 2 53.41 1.00 41.21
N LEU A 3 52.79 0.07 41.94
CA LEU A 3 51.57 -0.67 41.49
C LEU A 3 50.34 0.22 41.25
N LEU A 4 50.56 1.53 41.17
CA LEU A 4 49.53 2.55 41.04
C LEU A 4 49.28 3.01 39.61
N ASP A 5 50.03 2.48 38.62
CA ASP A 5 49.86 2.82 37.21
C ASP A 5 49.05 1.78 36.40
N ALA A 6 48.29 0.92 37.09
CA ALA A 6 47.27 0.14 36.40
C ALA A 6 46.09 1.07 36.08
N GLU A 7 46.12 1.68 34.91
CA GLU A 7 44.98 2.36 34.37
C GLU A 7 43.79 1.40 34.38
N PRO A 8 42.70 1.72 35.09
CA PRO A 8 41.53 0.82 35.11
C PRO A 8 41.06 0.60 33.68
N PRO A 9 40.72 -0.62 33.30
CA PRO A 9 40.21 -0.89 31.98
C PRO A 9 39.04 0.06 31.73
N LYS A 10 39.17 0.90 30.71
CA LYS A 10 38.09 1.82 30.30
C LYS A 10 36.82 1.00 30.20
N PRO A 11 35.74 1.38 30.88
CA PRO A 11 34.50 0.65 30.78
C PRO A 11 34.13 0.62 29.31
N GLN A 12 34.23 -0.57 28.72
CA GLN A 12 33.67 -0.77 27.38
C GLN A 12 32.20 -0.48 27.56
N THR A 13 31.80 0.69 27.10
CA THR A 13 30.41 1.15 27.18
C THR A 13 29.53 0.02 26.68
N ALA A 14 28.52 -0.36 27.46
CA ALA A 14 27.57 -1.42 27.13
C ALA A 14 27.02 -1.25 25.68
N LEU A 15 27.03 -0.01 25.22
CA LEU A 15 26.75 0.37 23.85
C LEU A 15 27.60 -0.35 22.80
N ARG A 16 28.91 -0.52 23.05
CA ARG A 16 29.82 -1.18 22.10
C ARG A 16 29.60 -2.69 22.04
N LYS A 17 29.16 -3.28 23.12
CA LYS A 17 28.81 -4.70 23.20
C LYS A 17 27.54 -5.03 22.44
N TYR A 18 26.56 -4.13 22.49
CA TYR A 18 25.26 -4.32 21.88
C TYR A 18 25.15 -3.70 20.48
N LEU A 19 26.14 -2.95 20.01
CA LEU A 19 26.17 -2.28 18.73
C LEU A 19 25.83 -3.21 17.55
N PRO A 20 26.42 -4.41 17.40
CA PRO A 20 26.08 -5.31 16.31
C PRO A 20 24.61 -5.78 16.36
N VAL A 21 24.06 -5.98 17.55
CA VAL A 21 22.66 -6.37 17.74
C VAL A 21 21.74 -5.22 17.36
N VAL A 22 22.07 -4.01 17.74
CA VAL A 22 21.30 -2.80 17.38
C VAL A 22 21.32 -2.58 15.87
N ILE A 23 22.49 -2.72 15.23
CA ILE A 23 22.61 -2.62 13.77
C ILE A 23 21.77 -3.68 13.09
N ALA A 24 21.82 -4.94 13.54
CA ALA A 24 21.01 -6.01 12.98
C ALA A 24 19.50 -5.72 13.11
N LEU A 25 19.05 -5.23 14.26
CA LEU A 25 17.66 -4.83 14.48
C LEU A 25 17.23 -3.69 13.55
N VAL A 26 18.05 -2.67 13.38
CA VAL A 26 17.79 -1.54 12.49
C VAL A 26 17.67 -2.01 11.04
N VAL A 27 18.60 -2.88 10.59
CA VAL A 27 18.59 -3.44 9.23
C VAL A 27 17.34 -4.30 9.00
N VAL A 28 17.00 -5.18 9.92
CA VAL A 28 15.81 -6.05 9.81
C VAL A 28 14.53 -5.21 9.83
N THR A 29 14.42 -4.25 10.74
CA THR A 29 13.26 -3.34 10.82
C THR A 29 13.12 -2.51 9.54
N GLY A 30 14.22 -1.95 9.04
CA GLY A 30 14.24 -1.20 7.78
C GLY A 30 13.84 -2.05 6.58
N ALA A 31 14.33 -3.29 6.51
CA ALA A 31 13.94 -4.23 5.44
C ALA A 31 12.45 -4.61 5.50
N LEU A 32 11.91 -4.87 6.70
CA LEU A 32 10.50 -5.17 6.90
C LEU A 32 9.61 -3.97 6.54
N LEU A 33 9.98 -2.77 6.95
CA LEU A 33 9.27 -1.54 6.59
C LEU A 33 9.32 -1.30 5.10
N GLY A 34 10.49 -1.45 4.47
CA GLY A 34 10.65 -1.32 3.03
C GLY A 34 9.79 -2.32 2.26
N TYR A 35 9.72 -3.57 2.73
CA TYR A 35 8.85 -4.59 2.16
C TYR A 35 7.36 -4.24 2.32
N ARG A 36 6.95 -3.80 3.52
CA ARG A 36 5.56 -3.38 3.80
C ARG A 36 5.14 -2.17 2.99
N LEU A 37 6.04 -1.19 2.83
CA LEU A 37 5.76 0.04 2.11
C LEU A 37 5.96 -0.05 0.59
N ARG A 38 6.42 -1.19 0.10
CA ARG A 38 6.71 -1.39 -1.33
C ARG A 38 5.52 -1.11 -2.24
N ASN A 39 4.33 -1.47 -1.80
CA ASN A 39 3.08 -1.31 -2.56
C ASN A 39 2.25 -0.10 -2.08
N TYR A 40 2.84 0.73 -1.22
CA TYR A 40 2.14 1.89 -0.65
C TYR A 40 1.64 2.90 -1.70
N PRO A 41 2.41 3.24 -2.76
CA PRO A 41 1.91 4.14 -3.80
C PRO A 41 0.65 3.61 -4.48
N GLU A 42 0.61 2.31 -4.78
CA GLU A 42 -0.52 1.66 -5.44
C GLU A 42 -1.73 1.54 -4.52
N GLU A 43 -1.53 1.20 -3.26
CA GLU A 43 -2.59 1.24 -2.24
C GLU A 43 -3.18 2.64 -2.10
N ARG A 44 -2.32 3.66 -2.13
CA ARG A 44 -2.73 5.06 -2.07
C ARG A 44 -3.52 5.48 -3.33
N ALA A 45 -3.15 4.97 -4.50
CA ALA A 45 -3.90 5.22 -5.74
C ALA A 45 -5.32 4.65 -5.64
N VAL A 46 -5.47 3.42 -5.14
CA VAL A 46 -6.76 2.79 -4.88
C VAL A 46 -7.55 3.57 -3.83
N ALA A 47 -6.93 3.94 -2.72
CA ALA A 47 -7.57 4.72 -1.67
C ALA A 47 -8.10 6.06 -2.20
N ARG A 48 -7.31 6.76 -3.02
CA ARG A 48 -7.73 8.02 -3.66
C ARG A 48 -8.95 7.81 -4.56
N PHE A 49 -8.93 6.78 -5.38
CA PHE A 49 -10.04 6.42 -6.26
C PHE A 49 -11.32 6.14 -5.46
N LEU A 50 -11.24 5.28 -4.45
CA LEU A 50 -12.38 4.91 -3.62
C LEU A 50 -12.90 6.09 -2.79
N THR A 51 -12.03 6.92 -2.24
CA THR A 51 -12.43 8.16 -1.54
C THR A 51 -13.14 9.13 -2.46
N THR A 52 -12.71 9.22 -3.72
CA THR A 52 -13.36 10.06 -4.74
C THR A 52 -14.76 9.55 -5.07
N LEU A 53 -14.93 8.22 -5.13
CA LEU A 53 -16.25 7.58 -5.28
C LEU A 53 -17.15 7.81 -4.07
N GLU A 54 -16.60 7.67 -2.86
CA GLU A 54 -17.33 7.95 -1.61
C GLU A 54 -17.87 9.37 -1.58
N GLY A 55 -17.11 10.33 -2.10
CA GLY A 55 -17.53 11.71 -2.30
C GLY A 55 -18.47 11.95 -3.49
N ALA A 56 -18.91 10.90 -4.16
CA ALA A 56 -19.78 10.97 -5.37
C ALA A 56 -19.20 11.81 -6.53
N ASN A 57 -17.89 11.98 -6.58
CA ASN A 57 -17.22 12.66 -7.69
C ASN A 57 -16.86 11.66 -8.81
N PHE A 58 -17.89 11.16 -9.50
CA PHE A 58 -17.73 10.09 -10.48
C PHE A 58 -16.88 10.48 -11.70
N ARG A 59 -16.89 11.74 -12.10
CA ARG A 59 -16.03 12.21 -13.21
C ARG A 59 -14.56 12.14 -12.88
N GLU A 60 -14.19 12.57 -11.68
CA GLU A 60 -12.80 12.50 -11.21
C GLU A 60 -12.40 11.04 -10.97
N ALA A 61 -13.29 10.22 -10.39
CA ALA A 61 -13.04 8.80 -10.21
C ALA A 61 -12.79 8.09 -11.55
N TYR A 62 -13.58 8.40 -12.56
CA TYR A 62 -13.39 7.89 -13.92
C TYR A 62 -12.03 8.31 -14.51
N ARG A 63 -11.62 9.53 -14.28
CA ARG A 63 -10.30 10.01 -14.69
C ARG A 63 -9.17 9.26 -13.98
N LEU A 64 -9.30 9.03 -12.67
CA LEU A 64 -8.33 8.26 -11.88
C LEU A 64 -8.25 6.80 -12.31
N TRP A 65 -9.35 6.22 -12.77
CA TRP A 65 -9.38 4.87 -13.33
C TRP A 65 -8.49 4.74 -14.56
N GLN A 66 -8.27 5.83 -15.29
CA GLN A 66 -7.55 5.86 -16.57
C GLN A 66 -8.15 4.86 -17.57
N PRO A 67 -9.40 5.06 -17.96
CA PRO A 67 -10.15 4.08 -18.73
C PRO A 67 -9.54 3.85 -20.11
N SER A 68 -9.64 2.61 -20.61
CA SER A 68 -9.37 2.32 -22.01
C SER A 68 -10.42 2.98 -22.92
N PRO A 69 -10.14 3.18 -24.24
CA PRO A 69 -11.10 3.75 -25.16
C PRO A 69 -12.42 2.97 -25.26
N SER A 70 -12.43 1.69 -24.93
CA SER A 70 -13.59 0.82 -24.95
C SER A 70 -14.43 0.88 -23.66
N TYR A 71 -13.93 1.50 -22.61
CA TYR A 71 -14.63 1.62 -21.32
C TYR A 71 -15.16 3.04 -21.17
N SER A 72 -16.44 3.22 -21.49
CA SER A 72 -17.09 4.52 -21.47
C SER A 72 -17.42 4.99 -20.06
N PHE A 73 -17.72 6.30 -19.91
CA PHE A 73 -18.25 6.82 -18.65
C PHE A 73 -19.58 6.15 -18.26
N GLY A 74 -20.41 5.80 -19.24
CA GLY A 74 -21.64 5.06 -19.00
C GLY A 74 -21.38 3.67 -18.43
N ASP A 75 -20.38 2.96 -18.94
CA ASP A 75 -19.95 1.66 -18.40
C ASP A 75 -19.43 1.82 -16.98
N PHE A 76 -18.62 2.85 -16.75
CA PHE A 76 -18.11 3.18 -15.42
C PHE A 76 -19.25 3.44 -14.42
N MET A 77 -20.26 4.19 -14.80
CA MET A 77 -21.42 4.48 -13.95
C MET A 77 -22.28 3.25 -13.69
N ARG A 78 -22.28 2.28 -14.61
CA ARG A 78 -22.96 1.00 -14.41
C ARG A 78 -22.26 0.16 -13.34
N ASP A 79 -20.93 0.21 -13.30
CA ASP A 79 -20.14 -0.52 -12.32
C ASP A 79 -20.10 0.24 -10.99
N TRP A 80 -19.74 1.51 -11.01
CA TRP A 80 -19.36 2.31 -9.84
C TRP A 80 -20.36 3.40 -9.43
N GLY A 81 -21.40 3.64 -10.22
CA GLY A 81 -22.43 4.61 -9.88
C GLY A 81 -23.22 4.21 -8.63
N GLU A 82 -23.97 5.15 -8.06
CA GLU A 82 -24.78 4.89 -6.85
C GLU A 82 -25.78 3.74 -7.02
N GLN A 83 -26.23 3.52 -8.26
CA GLN A 83 -27.10 2.41 -8.63
C GLN A 83 -26.36 1.32 -9.43
N GLY A 84 -25.04 1.35 -9.40
CA GLY A 84 -24.20 0.38 -10.07
C GLY A 84 -24.05 -0.92 -9.28
N ASP A 85 -23.23 -1.82 -9.82
CA ASP A 85 -23.05 -3.17 -9.28
C ASP A 85 -22.57 -3.19 -7.81
N TYR A 86 -21.77 -2.20 -7.43
CA TYR A 86 -21.26 -2.08 -6.05
C TYR A 86 -22.15 -1.21 -5.15
N GLY A 87 -23.17 -0.56 -5.72
CA GLY A 87 -24.02 0.36 -5.00
C GLY A 87 -23.29 1.63 -4.54
N LYS A 88 -23.94 2.41 -3.70
CA LYS A 88 -23.36 3.62 -3.13
C LYS A 88 -22.19 3.25 -2.20
N LEU A 89 -20.99 3.72 -2.51
CA LEU A 89 -19.82 3.53 -1.68
C LEU A 89 -19.92 4.39 -0.41
N ARG A 90 -19.91 3.74 0.75
CA ARG A 90 -20.00 4.40 2.07
C ARG A 90 -18.72 4.23 2.87
N GLN A 91 -18.05 3.11 2.70
CA GLN A 91 -16.79 2.79 3.37
C GLN A 91 -16.04 1.74 2.56
N PHE A 92 -14.74 1.69 2.75
CA PHE A 92 -13.90 0.66 2.17
C PHE A 92 -12.74 0.33 3.10
N ASP A 93 -12.22 -0.89 2.97
CA ASP A 93 -11.03 -1.35 3.66
C ASP A 93 -10.04 -1.94 2.65
N ILE A 94 -8.80 -1.51 2.71
CA ILE A 94 -7.72 -2.17 1.97
C ILE A 94 -7.24 -3.33 2.82
N LEU A 95 -7.46 -4.56 2.34
CA LEU A 95 -7.16 -5.77 3.10
C LEU A 95 -5.71 -6.22 2.91
N GLN A 96 -5.23 -6.16 1.69
CA GLN A 96 -3.86 -6.55 1.33
C GLN A 96 -3.46 -5.98 -0.01
N SER A 97 -2.17 -5.97 -0.26
CA SER A 97 -1.61 -5.72 -1.58
C SER A 97 -0.54 -6.75 -1.91
N LYS A 98 -0.48 -7.16 -3.15
CA LYS A 98 0.44 -8.17 -3.63
C LYS A 98 1.03 -7.75 -4.97
N SER A 99 2.35 -7.72 -5.05
CA SER A 99 3.04 -7.45 -6.33
C SER A 99 2.74 -8.54 -7.34
N LYS A 100 2.39 -8.13 -8.56
CA LYS A 100 2.20 -9.02 -9.71
C LYS A 100 3.24 -8.67 -10.77
N GLY A 101 4.30 -9.45 -10.83
CA GLY A 101 5.45 -9.12 -11.66
C GLY A 101 6.13 -7.83 -11.21
N SER A 102 6.79 -7.14 -12.14
CA SER A 102 7.49 -5.88 -11.89
C SER A 102 6.60 -4.65 -12.02
N ASP A 103 5.51 -4.74 -12.77
CA ASP A 103 4.81 -3.60 -13.35
C ASP A 103 3.42 -3.36 -12.76
N ALA A 104 2.92 -4.29 -11.95
CA ALA A 104 1.57 -4.19 -11.40
C ALA A 104 1.50 -4.66 -9.94
N VAL A 105 0.48 -4.18 -9.25
CA VAL A 105 0.11 -4.60 -7.91
C VAL A 105 -1.38 -4.95 -7.88
N ILE A 106 -1.71 -6.07 -7.27
CA ILE A 106 -3.10 -6.40 -6.96
C ILE A 106 -3.38 -5.87 -5.56
N VAL A 107 -4.38 -5.00 -5.46
CA VAL A 107 -4.87 -4.46 -4.19
C VAL A 107 -6.26 -5.03 -3.93
N THR A 108 -6.38 -5.76 -2.84
CA THR A 108 -7.65 -6.37 -2.42
C THR A 108 -8.38 -5.42 -1.49
N VAL A 109 -9.60 -5.05 -1.86
CA VAL A 109 -10.43 -4.11 -1.11
C VAL A 109 -11.77 -4.74 -0.75
N ARG A 110 -12.28 -4.39 0.42
CA ARG A 110 -13.66 -4.71 0.82
C ARG A 110 -14.49 -3.44 0.76
N ILE A 111 -15.59 -3.49 0.03
CA ILE A 111 -16.49 -2.35 -0.18
C ILE A 111 -17.73 -2.55 0.69
N ASN A 112 -18.08 -1.54 1.47
CA ASN A 112 -19.27 -1.54 2.35
C ASN A 112 -19.36 -2.76 3.30
N GLY A 113 -18.22 -3.37 3.63
CA GLY A 113 -18.17 -4.56 4.48
C GLY A 113 -18.71 -5.84 3.83
N VAL A 114 -18.94 -5.85 2.51
CA VAL A 114 -19.53 -6.98 1.77
C VAL A 114 -18.43 -7.92 1.26
N ASP A 115 -18.67 -9.22 1.38
CA ASP A 115 -17.84 -10.27 0.80
C ASP A 115 -18.48 -10.84 -0.47
N PRO A 116 -17.71 -11.35 -1.43
CA PRO A 116 -16.24 -11.42 -1.45
C PRO A 116 -15.59 -10.05 -1.68
N PRO A 117 -14.33 -9.85 -1.21
CA PRO A 117 -13.59 -8.64 -1.51
C PRO A 117 -13.25 -8.55 -3.01
N LEU A 118 -13.00 -7.33 -3.46
CA LEU A 118 -12.68 -7.02 -4.84
C LEU A 118 -11.18 -6.87 -5.03
N ASP A 119 -10.62 -7.48 -6.06
CA ASP A 119 -9.23 -7.32 -6.45
C ASP A 119 -9.11 -6.30 -7.59
N LEU A 120 -8.35 -5.25 -7.34
CA LEU A 120 -8.01 -4.23 -8.32
C LEU A 120 -6.55 -4.34 -8.70
N VAL A 121 -6.26 -4.24 -9.98
CA VAL A 121 -4.89 -4.16 -10.50
C VAL A 121 -4.50 -2.72 -10.68
N VAL A 122 -3.34 -2.33 -10.16
CA VAL A 122 -2.78 -1.00 -10.32
C VAL A 122 -1.48 -1.09 -11.11
N ASP A 123 -1.37 -0.33 -12.17
CA ASP A 123 -0.14 -0.16 -12.93
C ASP A 123 0.84 0.70 -12.13
N ARG A 124 2.06 0.20 -11.89
CA ARG A 124 3.07 0.92 -11.08
C ARG A 124 3.55 2.21 -11.72
N ARG A 125 3.52 2.29 -13.03
CA ARG A 125 4.05 3.43 -13.77
C ARG A 125 3.03 4.55 -13.90
N THR A 126 1.78 4.20 -14.17
CA THR A 126 0.72 5.17 -14.47
C THR A 126 -0.25 5.37 -13.30
N GLU A 127 -0.24 4.47 -12.32
CA GLU A 127 -1.25 4.39 -11.24
C GLU A 127 -2.68 4.18 -11.76
N GLY A 128 -2.83 3.76 -13.03
CA GLY A 128 -4.12 3.38 -13.62
C GLY A 128 -4.66 2.11 -12.97
N LEU A 129 -5.98 2.03 -12.86
CA LEU A 129 -6.68 0.93 -12.23
C LEU A 129 -7.40 0.06 -13.25
N ALA A 130 -7.54 -1.22 -12.92
CA ALA A 130 -8.33 -2.18 -13.68
C ALA A 130 -8.87 -3.27 -12.74
N TYR A 131 -9.88 -3.99 -13.19
CA TYR A 131 -10.30 -5.21 -12.50
C TYR A 131 -9.26 -6.29 -12.66
N SER A 132 -9.05 -7.08 -11.61
CA SER A 132 -8.19 -8.25 -11.71
C SER A 132 -8.90 -9.32 -12.57
N PRO A 133 -8.23 -9.87 -13.58
CA PRO A 133 -8.80 -10.96 -14.38
C PRO A 133 -8.67 -12.34 -13.70
N PHE A 134 -8.16 -12.40 -12.45
CA PHE A 134 -7.84 -13.63 -11.71
C PHE A 134 -8.59 -13.71 -10.39
#